data_121282bd12b6a08dcbdf1643f98dd244
#
_entry.id   121282bd12b6a08dcbdf1643f98dd244
#
_cell.length_a   1.000
_cell.length_b   1.000
_cell.length_c   1.000
_cell.angle_alpha   90.00
_cell.angle_beta   90.00
_cell.angle_gamma   90.00
#
_symmetry.space_group_name_H-M   'P 1'
#
loop_
_entity.id
_entity.type
_entity.pdbx_description
1 polymer ?
#
loop_
_entity_poly.entity_id
_entity_poly.type
_entity_poly.pdbx_seq_one_letter_code
_entity_poly.pdbx_strand_id
1 'polypeptide(L)'
;MFFFVIIMYMKLTFTQKQYESDYGMITYVWGPLLWHFLHIISFNYPVNPTEYNKKNNLIDNQIENSYYYFIFLLQFILPCKSCRDNLKKNLEGLNFFKNKARIMKNRESFSKFIYNLHESVNTMLNKKSNLTYEEVRDFYEHFRADCSNKNKKKTHVGCDKLEHNGKKRVKPKTII
;
A
#
# COMPACT_ATOMS: atom_id res chain seq x y z
N MET A 1 -44.38 3.29 34.17
CA MET A 1 -44.01 2.96 32.77
C MET A 1 -42.58 2.52 32.77
N PHE A 2 -42.34 1.19 32.88
CA PHE A 2 -40.99 0.62 32.94
C PHE A 2 -40.46 0.45 31.52
N PHE A 3 -39.41 1.21 31.15
CA PHE A 3 -38.64 0.97 29.93
C PHE A 3 -37.82 -0.29 30.12
N PHE A 4 -38.22 -1.40 29.54
CA PHE A 4 -37.37 -2.56 29.35
C PHE A 4 -36.29 -2.23 28.28
N VAL A 5 -35.09 -1.91 28.75
CA VAL A 5 -33.91 -1.87 27.85
C VAL A 5 -33.58 -3.32 27.51
N ILE A 6 -33.99 -3.77 26.34
CA ILE A 6 -33.52 -5.07 25.79
C ILE A 6 -32.07 -4.85 25.39
N ILE A 7 -31.17 -5.18 26.31
CA ILE A 7 -29.73 -5.34 25.95
C ILE A 7 -29.66 -6.63 25.15
N MET A 8 -29.66 -6.52 23.82
CA MET A 8 -29.27 -7.64 22.96
C MET A 8 -27.80 -7.97 23.25
N TYR A 9 -27.56 -8.99 24.07
CA TYR A 9 -26.26 -9.60 24.19
C TYR A 9 -25.92 -10.23 22.82
N MET A 10 -25.16 -9.49 22.00
CA MET A 10 -24.53 -10.11 20.82
C MET A 10 -23.61 -11.22 21.33
N LYS A 11 -23.97 -12.47 21.04
CA LYS A 11 -23.14 -13.62 21.39
C LYS A 11 -21.82 -13.47 20.62
N LEU A 12 -20.73 -13.26 21.35
CA LEU A 12 -19.39 -13.18 20.75
C LEU A 12 -19.10 -14.49 20.00
N THR A 13 -18.61 -14.35 18.77
CA THR A 13 -18.23 -15.48 17.91
C THR A 13 -16.83 -16.00 18.18
N PHE A 14 -16.12 -15.40 19.13
CA PHE A 14 -14.75 -15.76 19.51
C PHE A 14 -14.65 -15.92 21.04
N THR A 15 -13.66 -16.68 21.48
CA THR A 15 -13.36 -16.89 22.91
C THR A 15 -12.43 -15.79 23.44
N GLN A 16 -12.42 -15.56 24.77
CA GLN A 16 -11.49 -14.65 25.42
C GLN A 16 -10.04 -14.99 25.09
N LYS A 17 -9.68 -16.29 25.08
CA LYS A 17 -8.34 -16.77 24.70
C LYS A 17 -7.95 -16.36 23.27
N GLN A 18 -8.89 -16.40 22.33
CA GLN A 18 -8.65 -15.94 20.94
C GLN A 18 -8.45 -14.42 20.88
N TYR A 19 -9.25 -13.66 21.63
CA TYR A 19 -9.16 -12.21 21.70
C TYR A 19 -7.82 -11.72 22.29
N GLU A 20 -7.31 -12.41 23.28
CA GLU A 20 -6.06 -12.09 23.98
C GLU A 20 -4.81 -12.70 23.31
N SER A 21 -4.98 -13.44 22.20
CA SER A 21 -3.85 -14.11 21.55
C SER A 21 -2.93 -13.13 20.81
N ASP A 22 -1.62 -13.37 20.88
CA ASP A 22 -0.60 -12.61 20.15
C ASP A 22 -0.41 -13.02 18.69
N TYR A 23 -1.20 -13.99 18.19
CA TYR A 23 -1.01 -14.51 16.84
C TYR A 23 -1.41 -13.50 15.76
N GLY A 24 -2.27 -12.56 16.11
CA GLY A 24 -2.76 -11.52 15.21
C GLY A 24 -3.79 -12.03 14.18
N MET A 25 -3.90 -11.33 13.06
CA MET A 25 -4.92 -11.59 12.04
C MET A 25 -4.35 -12.41 10.88
N ILE A 26 -5.20 -13.28 10.32
CA ILE A 26 -4.84 -14.13 9.18
C ILE A 26 -4.47 -13.29 7.95
N THR A 27 -3.28 -13.52 7.43
CA THR A 27 -2.67 -12.74 6.32
C THR A 27 -3.52 -12.78 5.04
N TYR A 28 -4.23 -13.86 4.79
CA TYR A 28 -5.11 -14.00 3.64
C TYR A 28 -6.15 -12.86 3.51
N VAL A 29 -6.63 -12.33 4.62
CA VAL A 29 -7.66 -11.29 4.64
C VAL A 29 -7.09 -9.91 4.34
N TRP A 30 -5.98 -9.54 4.97
CA TRP A 30 -5.43 -8.17 4.91
C TRP A 30 -4.22 -8.02 3.99
N GLY A 31 -3.46 -9.09 3.78
CA GLY A 31 -2.21 -9.05 3.03
C GLY A 31 -2.36 -8.54 1.59
N PRO A 32 -3.29 -9.09 0.80
CA PRO A 32 -3.54 -8.62 -0.56
C PRO A 32 -3.94 -7.15 -0.62
N LEU A 33 -4.79 -6.69 0.31
CA LEU A 33 -5.23 -5.30 0.39
C LEU A 33 -4.07 -4.36 0.72
N LEU A 34 -3.19 -4.77 1.63
CA LEU A 34 -2.00 -4.01 1.96
C LEU A 34 -1.05 -3.90 0.76
N TRP A 35 -0.76 -4.98 0.04
CA TRP A 35 0.08 -4.92 -1.15
C TRP A 35 -0.50 -4.02 -2.22
N HIS A 36 -1.81 -4.13 -2.46
CA HIS A 36 -2.49 -3.22 -3.39
C HIS A 36 -2.33 -1.76 -2.98
N PHE A 37 -2.55 -1.46 -1.70
CA PHE A 37 -2.36 -0.11 -1.16
C PHE A 37 -0.91 0.37 -1.27
N LEU A 38 0.09 -0.46 -0.94
CA LEU A 38 1.51 -0.10 -1.03
C LEU A 38 1.92 0.23 -2.48
N HIS A 39 1.45 -0.53 -3.45
CA HIS A 39 1.66 -0.21 -4.86
C HIS A 39 1.00 1.12 -5.25
N ILE A 40 -0.28 1.33 -4.90
CA ILE A 40 -0.98 2.59 -5.21
C ILE A 40 -0.22 3.80 -4.66
N ILE A 41 0.16 3.80 -3.40
CA ILE A 41 0.89 4.93 -2.81
C ILE A 41 2.27 5.10 -3.43
N SER A 42 2.96 4.02 -3.80
CA SER A 42 4.28 4.12 -4.43
C SER A 42 4.23 4.73 -5.83
N PHE A 43 3.23 4.37 -6.63
CA PHE A 43 3.00 5.00 -7.94
C PHE A 43 2.41 6.42 -7.82
N ASN A 44 1.90 6.81 -6.66
CA ASN A 44 1.49 8.19 -6.37
C ASN A 44 2.60 9.04 -5.74
N TYR A 45 3.73 8.46 -5.36
CA TYR A 45 4.88 9.21 -4.83
C TYR A 45 5.32 10.31 -5.81
N PRO A 46 5.77 11.50 -5.35
CA PRO A 46 6.19 12.57 -6.23
C PRO A 46 7.29 12.18 -7.22
N VAL A 47 7.20 12.67 -8.46
CA VAL A 47 8.27 12.50 -9.46
C VAL A 47 9.51 13.28 -9.02
N ASN A 48 9.31 14.46 -8.46
CA ASN A 48 10.36 15.30 -7.86
C ASN A 48 9.96 15.67 -6.42
N PRO A 49 10.40 14.91 -5.40
CA PRO A 49 10.03 15.16 -4.01
C PRO A 49 10.45 16.53 -3.49
N THR A 50 11.64 17.00 -3.86
CA THR A 50 12.16 18.32 -3.43
C THR A 50 11.26 19.45 -3.93
N GLU A 51 10.87 19.40 -5.20
CA GLU A 51 9.96 20.40 -5.77
C GLU A 51 8.55 20.28 -5.17
N TYR A 52 8.09 19.06 -4.90
CA TYR A 52 6.82 18.80 -4.22
C TYR A 52 6.79 19.43 -2.83
N ASN A 53 7.86 19.26 -2.03
CA ASN A 53 7.96 19.87 -0.71
C ASN A 53 7.87 21.40 -0.80
N LYS A 54 8.62 22.03 -1.70
CA LYS A 54 8.58 23.49 -1.90
C LYS A 54 7.19 23.99 -2.31
N LYS A 55 6.55 23.33 -3.28
CA LYS A 55 5.22 23.71 -3.79
C LYS A 55 4.14 23.62 -2.72
N ASN A 56 4.25 22.68 -1.79
CA ASN A 56 3.27 22.44 -0.74
C ASN A 56 3.65 23.04 0.63
N ASN A 57 4.67 23.91 0.67
CA ASN A 57 5.18 24.55 1.90
C ASN A 57 5.55 23.52 2.99
N LEU A 58 6.11 22.39 2.59
CA LEU A 58 6.61 21.37 3.49
C LEU A 58 8.07 21.65 3.84
N ILE A 59 8.51 21.17 5.01
CA ILE A 59 9.93 21.22 5.36
C ILE A 59 10.76 20.29 4.45
N ASP A 60 12.06 20.55 4.35
CA ASP A 60 12.95 19.73 3.52
C ASP A 60 12.89 18.26 3.88
N ASN A 61 12.81 17.43 2.86
CA ASN A 61 12.67 15.97 2.96
C ASN A 61 11.40 15.47 3.71
N GLN A 62 10.39 16.31 3.92
CA GLN A 62 9.20 15.91 4.68
C GLN A 62 8.45 14.77 4.00
N ILE A 63 8.21 14.89 2.68
CA ILE A 63 7.48 13.83 1.95
C ILE A 63 8.30 12.54 1.88
N GLU A 64 9.61 12.63 1.66
CA GLU A 64 10.55 11.51 1.66
C GLU A 64 10.54 10.79 3.01
N ASN A 65 10.60 11.55 4.11
CA ASN A 65 10.56 11.03 5.46
C ASN A 65 9.22 10.34 5.75
N SER A 66 8.10 10.94 5.34
CA SER A 66 6.77 10.40 5.59
C SER A 66 6.60 9.02 4.96
N TYR A 67 6.96 8.85 3.68
CA TYR A 67 6.89 7.55 3.02
C TYR A 67 7.91 6.55 3.55
N TYR A 68 9.12 6.99 3.85
CA TYR A 68 10.15 6.13 4.42
C TYR A 68 9.72 5.58 5.78
N TYR A 69 9.28 6.44 6.70
CA TYR A 69 8.85 6.02 8.02
C TYR A 69 7.55 5.21 7.98
N PHE A 70 6.66 5.46 7.04
CA PHE A 70 5.50 4.61 6.85
C PHE A 70 5.91 3.16 6.56
N ILE A 71 6.81 2.93 5.60
CA ILE A 71 7.32 1.58 5.30
C ILE A 71 8.08 0.99 6.51
N PHE A 72 8.93 1.80 7.14
CA PHE A 72 9.68 1.40 8.32
C PHE A 72 8.77 0.91 9.45
N LEU A 73 7.68 1.62 9.74
CA LEU A 73 6.78 1.32 10.84
C LEU A 73 5.97 0.03 10.63
N LEU A 74 5.77 -0.40 9.39
CA LEU A 74 5.03 -1.65 9.11
C LEU A 74 5.65 -2.87 9.80
N GLN A 75 6.97 -2.90 10.01
CA GLN A 75 7.64 -4.00 10.72
C GLN A 75 7.21 -4.11 12.21
N PHE A 76 6.54 -3.11 12.76
CA PHE A 76 6.04 -3.10 14.13
C PHE A 76 4.52 -3.27 14.23
N ILE A 77 3.78 -2.83 13.21
CA ILE A 77 2.32 -2.73 13.27
C ILE A 77 1.58 -3.75 12.41
N LEU A 78 2.25 -4.52 11.55
CA LEU A 78 1.56 -5.57 10.79
C LEU A 78 0.82 -6.50 11.73
N PRO A 79 -0.44 -6.89 11.39
CA PRO A 79 -1.32 -7.66 12.29
C PRO A 79 -0.94 -9.15 12.42
N CYS A 80 0.31 -9.51 12.17
CA CYS A 80 0.83 -10.88 12.23
C CYS A 80 2.29 -10.83 12.68
N LYS A 81 2.63 -11.53 13.77
CA LYS A 81 3.99 -11.52 14.33
C LYS A 81 5.03 -11.99 13.30
N SER A 82 4.83 -13.15 12.69
CA SER A 82 5.76 -13.67 11.68
C SER A 82 5.90 -12.74 10.46
N CYS A 83 4.82 -12.00 10.13
CA CYS A 83 4.88 -11.03 9.04
C CYS A 83 5.77 -9.83 9.38
N ARG A 84 5.75 -9.35 10.63
CA ARG A 84 6.65 -8.29 11.12
C ARG A 84 8.11 -8.73 11.05
N ASP A 85 8.41 -9.93 11.56
CA ASP A 85 9.77 -10.49 11.57
C ASP A 85 10.28 -10.71 10.14
N ASN A 86 9.46 -11.20 9.25
CA ASN A 86 9.78 -11.41 7.84
C ASN A 86 9.95 -10.09 7.09
N LEU A 87 9.09 -9.11 7.33
CA LEU A 87 9.24 -7.79 6.71
C LEU A 87 10.59 -7.15 7.10
N LYS A 88 10.96 -7.22 8.38
CA LYS A 88 12.26 -6.73 8.84
C LYS A 88 13.41 -7.35 8.06
N LYS A 89 13.44 -8.68 7.93
CA LYS A 89 14.47 -9.41 7.16
C LYS A 89 14.50 -8.99 5.69
N ASN A 90 13.33 -8.84 5.06
CA ASN A 90 13.24 -8.41 3.67
C ASN A 90 13.74 -6.96 3.47
N LEU A 91 13.42 -6.05 4.41
CA LEU A 91 13.92 -4.68 4.38
C LEU A 91 15.46 -4.62 4.54
N GLU A 92 16.01 -5.43 5.44
CA GLU A 92 17.47 -5.60 5.61
C GLU A 92 18.12 -6.16 4.34
N GLY A 93 17.57 -7.24 3.77
CA GLY A 93 18.07 -7.88 2.55
C GLY A 93 18.07 -6.95 1.33
N LEU A 94 17.09 -6.05 1.24
CA LEU A 94 17.00 -5.02 0.19
C LEU A 94 17.78 -3.73 0.52
N ASN A 95 18.55 -3.73 1.60
CA ASN A 95 19.36 -2.60 2.07
C ASN A 95 18.53 -1.30 2.27
N PHE A 96 17.28 -1.44 2.71
CA PHE A 96 16.37 -0.31 2.94
C PHE A 96 16.98 0.77 3.83
N PHE A 97 17.56 0.36 4.96
CA PHE A 97 18.12 1.27 5.97
C PHE A 97 19.35 2.05 5.49
N LYS A 98 20.14 1.45 4.57
CA LYS A 98 21.36 2.06 4.04
C LYS A 98 21.12 2.91 2.79
N ASN A 99 20.02 2.71 2.09
CA ASN A 99 19.78 3.29 0.77
C ASN A 99 18.61 4.28 0.73
N LYS A 100 18.23 4.90 1.87
CA LYS A 100 17.10 5.83 1.95
C LYS A 100 17.10 6.86 0.82
N ALA A 101 18.20 7.59 0.63
CA ALA A 101 18.30 8.63 -0.39
C ALA A 101 18.05 8.09 -1.81
N ARG A 102 18.58 6.89 -2.14
CA ARG A 102 18.37 6.25 -3.43
C ARG A 102 16.92 5.80 -3.64
N ILE A 103 16.34 5.20 -2.61
CA ILE A 103 14.96 4.69 -2.66
C ILE A 103 13.96 5.84 -2.78
N MET A 104 14.14 6.90 -2.01
CA MET A 104 13.25 8.06 -1.96
C MET A 104 13.57 9.14 -3.02
N LYS A 105 14.48 8.86 -3.97
CA LYS A 105 14.92 9.82 -4.99
C LYS A 105 13.76 10.35 -5.84
N ASN A 106 12.86 9.48 -6.28
CA ASN A 106 11.72 9.80 -7.13
C ASN A 106 10.71 8.65 -7.16
N ARG A 107 9.57 8.86 -7.83
CA ARG A 107 8.49 7.87 -8.00
C ARG A 107 9.00 6.53 -8.53
N GLU A 108 9.81 6.54 -9.56
CA GLU A 108 10.33 5.30 -10.18
C GLU A 108 11.18 4.50 -9.19
N SER A 109 12.09 5.16 -8.49
CA SER A 109 12.95 4.49 -7.51
C SER A 109 12.15 3.88 -6.36
N PHE A 110 11.15 4.62 -5.84
CA PHE A 110 10.32 4.15 -4.74
C PHE A 110 9.36 3.03 -5.17
N SER A 111 8.70 3.15 -6.33
CA SER A 111 7.81 2.10 -6.81
C SER A 111 8.56 0.82 -7.20
N LYS A 112 9.77 0.93 -7.77
CA LYS A 112 10.67 -0.22 -7.97
C LYS A 112 11.06 -0.89 -6.66
N PHE A 113 11.32 -0.10 -5.62
CA PHE A 113 11.62 -0.65 -4.29
C PHE A 113 10.41 -1.45 -3.75
N ILE A 114 9.19 -0.91 -3.81
CA ILE A 114 7.98 -1.62 -3.36
C ILE A 114 7.72 -2.89 -4.18
N TYR A 115 7.93 -2.85 -5.49
CA TYR A 115 7.87 -4.04 -6.35
C TYR A 115 8.88 -5.11 -5.90
N ASN A 116 10.14 -4.75 -5.70
CA ASN A 116 11.17 -5.68 -5.25
C ASN A 116 10.89 -6.24 -3.85
N LEU A 117 10.32 -5.44 -2.96
CA LEU A 117 9.91 -5.88 -1.63
C LEU A 117 8.78 -6.91 -1.72
N HIS A 118 7.81 -6.71 -2.60
CA HIS A 118 6.73 -7.68 -2.84
C HIS A 118 7.28 -8.99 -3.42
N GLU A 119 8.15 -8.92 -4.43
CA GLU A 119 8.79 -10.11 -5.01
C GLU A 119 9.70 -10.84 -4.02
N SER A 120 10.36 -10.13 -3.11
CA SER A 120 11.14 -10.73 -2.02
C SER A 120 10.23 -11.55 -1.07
N VAL A 121 9.05 -11.02 -0.72
CA VAL A 121 8.06 -11.76 0.08
C VAL A 121 7.46 -12.93 -0.71
N ASN A 122 7.15 -12.75 -1.99
CA ASN A 122 6.69 -13.83 -2.86
C ASN A 122 7.70 -14.98 -2.90
N THR A 123 8.97 -14.67 -3.11
CA THR A 123 10.06 -15.65 -3.14
C THR A 123 10.17 -16.41 -1.81
N MET A 124 10.11 -15.71 -0.69
CA MET A 124 10.13 -16.31 0.65
C MET A 124 8.93 -17.27 0.87
N LEU A 125 7.79 -16.98 0.26
CA LEU A 125 6.57 -17.79 0.34
C LEU A 125 6.49 -18.87 -0.77
N ASN A 126 7.56 -19.08 -1.57
CA ASN A 126 7.58 -19.94 -2.74
C ASN A 126 6.49 -19.61 -3.79
N LYS A 127 6.11 -18.33 -3.86
CA LYS A 127 5.19 -17.79 -4.86
C LYS A 127 5.95 -17.07 -5.95
N LYS A 128 5.33 -16.93 -7.13
CA LYS A 128 5.82 -16.13 -8.25
C LYS A 128 4.68 -15.29 -8.80
N SER A 129 4.87 -13.98 -8.87
CA SER A 129 3.89 -13.10 -9.53
C SER A 129 3.87 -13.31 -11.05
N ASN A 130 5.03 -13.69 -11.64
CA ASN A 130 5.28 -13.76 -13.07
C ASN A 130 5.00 -12.42 -13.79
N LEU A 131 5.09 -11.30 -13.08
CA LEU A 131 4.90 -9.96 -13.59
C LEU A 131 6.20 -9.17 -13.50
N THR A 132 6.54 -8.49 -14.58
CA THR A 132 7.64 -7.52 -14.59
C THR A 132 7.23 -6.22 -13.88
N TYR A 133 8.23 -5.42 -13.48
CA TYR A 133 7.95 -4.09 -12.93
C TYR A 133 7.14 -3.22 -13.91
N GLU A 134 7.43 -3.30 -15.21
CA GLU A 134 6.75 -2.55 -16.26
C GLU A 134 5.26 -2.92 -16.35
N GLU A 135 4.93 -4.20 -16.25
CA GLU A 135 3.54 -4.68 -16.23
C GLU A 135 2.80 -4.21 -14.98
N VAL A 136 3.45 -4.27 -13.82
CA VAL A 136 2.88 -3.77 -12.56
C VAL A 136 2.68 -2.25 -12.63
N ARG A 137 3.66 -1.50 -13.14
CA ARG A 137 3.54 -0.05 -13.37
C ARG A 137 2.36 0.28 -14.28
N ASP A 138 2.28 -0.36 -15.44
CA ASP A 138 1.22 -0.11 -16.41
C ASP A 138 -0.16 -0.41 -15.83
N PHE A 139 -0.27 -1.45 -15.01
CA PHE A 139 -1.51 -1.76 -14.28
C PHE A 139 -1.92 -0.63 -13.33
N TYR A 140 -1.00 -0.16 -12.47
CA TYR A 140 -1.34 0.86 -11.48
C TYR A 140 -1.51 2.26 -12.08
N GLU A 141 -0.78 2.62 -13.13
CA GLU A 141 -0.96 3.88 -13.85
C GLU A 141 -2.34 4.01 -14.50
N HIS A 142 -3.03 2.89 -14.82
CA HIS A 142 -4.42 2.90 -15.27
C HIS A 142 -5.42 3.41 -14.22
N PHE A 143 -5.05 3.46 -12.95
CA PHE A 143 -5.89 4.02 -11.89
C PHE A 143 -5.64 5.50 -11.63
N ARG A 144 -4.78 6.14 -12.40
CA ARG A 144 -4.50 7.55 -12.20
C ARG A 144 -5.76 8.40 -12.40
N ALA A 145 -5.98 9.32 -11.47
CA ALA A 145 -7.16 10.18 -11.48
C ALA A 145 -6.92 11.43 -12.36
N ASP A 146 -7.98 11.88 -13.03
CA ASP A 146 -8.06 13.19 -13.67
C ASP A 146 -9.01 14.08 -12.87
N CYS A 147 -8.46 15.13 -12.28
CA CYS A 147 -9.20 16.12 -11.52
C CYS A 147 -9.34 17.46 -12.26
N SER A 148 -8.87 17.55 -13.52
CA SER A 148 -8.87 18.80 -14.32
C SER A 148 -10.25 19.15 -14.89
N ASN A 149 -11.09 18.17 -15.13
CA ASN A 149 -12.43 18.35 -15.74
C ASN A 149 -13.47 18.81 -14.72
N LYS A 150 -13.52 20.13 -14.46
CA LYS A 150 -14.54 20.74 -13.55
C LYS A 150 -15.97 20.76 -14.13
N ASN A 151 -16.15 20.48 -15.43
CA ASN A 151 -17.41 20.71 -16.16
C ASN A 151 -18.20 19.44 -16.54
N LYS A 152 -17.67 18.23 -16.29
CA LYS A 152 -18.46 17.01 -16.48
C LYS A 152 -19.41 16.83 -15.29
N LYS A 153 -20.70 16.54 -15.53
CA LYS A 153 -21.65 16.12 -14.47
C LYS A 153 -21.04 14.92 -13.75
N LYS A 154 -20.52 15.16 -12.56
CA LYS A 154 -19.93 14.11 -11.73
C LYS A 154 -21.03 13.18 -11.25
N THR A 155 -20.92 11.91 -11.56
CA THR A 155 -21.82 10.86 -11.05
C THR A 155 -21.48 10.46 -9.62
N HIS A 156 -20.31 10.91 -9.12
CA HIS A 156 -19.83 10.63 -7.75
C HIS A 156 -18.93 11.78 -7.26
N VAL A 157 -18.73 11.85 -5.95
CA VAL A 157 -17.81 12.81 -5.33
C VAL A 157 -16.38 12.30 -5.53
N GLY A 158 -15.58 13.00 -6.31
CA GLY A 158 -14.17 12.64 -6.57
C GLY A 158 -13.67 13.04 -7.95
N CYS A 159 -12.47 12.60 -8.29
CA CYS A 159 -11.86 12.77 -9.61
C CYS A 159 -12.24 11.62 -10.54
N ASP A 160 -12.36 11.89 -11.82
CA ASP A 160 -12.57 10.87 -12.86
C ASP A 160 -11.28 10.09 -13.12
N LYS A 161 -11.40 8.94 -13.80
CA LYS A 161 -10.23 8.22 -14.32
C LYS A 161 -9.68 8.96 -15.53
N LEU A 162 -8.35 8.97 -15.70
CA LEU A 162 -7.73 9.36 -16.96
C LEU A 162 -8.24 8.43 -18.08
N GLU A 163 -8.70 9.02 -19.18
CA GLU A 163 -9.01 8.27 -20.40
C GLU A 163 -7.70 7.89 -21.08
N HIS A 164 -7.42 6.59 -21.12
CA HIS A 164 -6.27 6.06 -21.84
C HIS A 164 -6.68 5.80 -23.29
N ASN A 165 -6.14 6.54 -24.24
CA ASN A 165 -6.40 6.45 -25.68
C ASN A 165 -6.35 4.99 -26.16
N GLY A 166 -7.50 4.32 -26.26
CA GLY A 166 -7.71 3.08 -27.00
C GLY A 166 -6.98 1.80 -26.55
N LYS A 167 -6.12 1.84 -25.53
CA LYS A 167 -5.45 0.63 -25.03
C LYS A 167 -6.42 -0.16 -24.13
N LYS A 168 -6.77 -1.38 -24.56
CA LYS A 168 -7.56 -2.32 -23.75
C LYS A 168 -6.93 -2.47 -22.37
N ARG A 169 -7.77 -2.36 -21.32
CA ARG A 169 -7.39 -2.69 -19.93
C ARG A 169 -6.65 -4.03 -19.90
N VAL A 170 -5.44 -4.04 -19.40
CA VAL A 170 -4.85 -5.27 -18.89
C VAL A 170 -5.74 -5.72 -17.72
N LYS A 171 -6.49 -6.81 -17.90
CA LYS A 171 -7.21 -7.42 -16.77
C LYS A 171 -6.16 -7.84 -15.77
N PRO A 172 -6.30 -7.51 -14.47
CA PRO A 172 -5.38 -8.00 -13.48
C PRO A 172 -5.45 -9.53 -13.50
N LYS A 173 -4.44 -10.17 -14.05
CA LYS A 173 -4.04 -11.48 -13.55
C LYS A 173 -3.61 -11.19 -12.13
N THR A 174 -4.26 -11.81 -11.18
CA THR A 174 -4.15 -11.61 -9.74
C THR A 174 -2.72 -11.18 -9.34
N ILE A 175 -2.53 -9.90 -8.99
CA ILE A 175 -1.26 -9.36 -8.46
C ILE A 175 -1.14 -9.77 -6.97
N ILE A 176 -1.81 -10.86 -6.62
CA ILE A 176 -1.94 -11.31 -5.23
C ILE A 176 -1.36 -12.71 -5.11
#